data_631ff80efacdfb69644c19ff80e02bba
#
_entry.id   631ff80efacdfb69644c19ff80e02bba
#
_cell.length_a   1.000
_cell.length_b   1.000
_cell.length_c   1.000
_cell.angle_alpha   90.00
_cell.angle_beta   90.00
_cell.angle_gamma   90.00
#
_symmetry.space_group_name_H-M   'P 1'
#
loop_
_entity.id
_entity.type
_entity.pdbx_description
1 polymer ?
#
loop_
_entity_poly.entity_id
_entity_poly.type
_entity_poly.pdbx_seq_one_letter_code
_entity_poly.pdbx_strand_id
1 'polypeptide(L)'
;RSHGFENTLSKRNLEDIPSLAVPVMIILHNEEAAVITNIEGSGRNRKYHIRQVDGLEQQLDHDQLSGLYLGYCWFIKPKMAADTRSELPEYHLPKAWFWKVIWRFRSYYYQVILATVIINFLALVSSLYVMNVYDRVIPNQAYETLWVLSIGVVLAILFEFAAKMIRGHLTDIAGKKADLIISSALFRRVMALRLADRPASSGSYANNLREFESVREFMTSASLLTLVDLPFLLLFIFVISIVGGKLALVPLAIIPIVVIVGFIVQRPLSRHINESMKESSQRSGLAVEAIEGIETLKTNNATSWAQQRWDEFTAKTSASSIKVKDTSNFMVNFAVAMQQLNTVFLVVVGTYLIHADNHAERITMGAL
;
A
#
# COMPACT_ATOMS: atom_id res chain seq x y z
N ARG A 1 6.57 -11.77 -37.37
CA ARG A 1 5.64 -12.83 -36.84
C ARG A 1 6.22 -14.24 -36.93
N SER A 2 7.28 -14.47 -37.72
CA SER A 2 7.87 -15.80 -37.93
C SER A 2 8.73 -16.33 -36.78
N HIS A 3 9.11 -15.51 -35.80
CA HIS A 3 10.06 -15.87 -34.72
C HIS A 3 9.45 -15.91 -33.33
N GLY A 4 8.12 -16.05 -33.20
CA GLY A 4 7.47 -16.21 -31.90
C GLY A 4 7.39 -14.92 -31.05
N PHE A 5 7.46 -13.76 -31.68
CA PHE A 5 7.28 -12.47 -31.02
C PHE A 5 6.02 -11.76 -31.52
N GLU A 6 5.27 -11.18 -30.59
CA GLU A 6 4.25 -10.16 -30.88
C GLU A 6 4.93 -8.79 -30.89
N ASN A 7 4.61 -7.99 -31.90
CA ASN A 7 5.17 -6.67 -32.03
C ASN A 7 4.07 -5.63 -32.23
N THR A 8 4.29 -4.45 -31.67
CA THR A 8 3.41 -3.30 -31.82
C THR A 8 4.27 -2.09 -32.19
N LEU A 9 4.10 -1.60 -33.41
CA LEU A 9 4.72 -0.34 -33.84
C LEU A 9 3.85 0.80 -33.33
N SER A 10 4.45 1.77 -32.67
CA SER A 10 3.76 2.95 -32.15
C SER A 10 4.57 4.20 -32.47
N LYS A 11 3.88 5.27 -32.87
CA LYS A 11 4.49 6.60 -33.00
C LYS A 11 4.42 7.29 -31.63
N ARG A 12 5.57 7.54 -31.01
CA ARG A 12 5.67 8.18 -29.69
C ARG A 12 6.90 9.06 -29.61
N ASN A 13 6.81 10.13 -28.83
CA ASN A 13 7.98 10.92 -28.47
C ASN A 13 8.84 10.13 -27.45
N LEU A 14 10.14 10.43 -27.39
CA LEU A 14 11.07 9.80 -26.46
C LEU A 14 10.64 9.95 -24.99
N GLU A 15 10.05 11.08 -24.64
CA GLU A 15 9.53 11.37 -23.30
C GLU A 15 8.38 10.45 -22.90
N ASP A 16 7.58 10.01 -23.88
CA ASP A 16 6.40 9.16 -23.69
C ASP A 16 6.72 7.66 -23.61
N ILE A 17 8.00 7.27 -23.80
CA ILE A 17 8.45 5.89 -23.64
C ILE A 17 8.61 5.60 -22.16
N PRO A 18 7.78 4.68 -21.59
CA PRO A 18 7.89 4.35 -20.17
C PRO A 18 9.21 3.62 -19.88
N SER A 19 9.92 4.01 -18.85
CA SER A 19 11.15 3.32 -18.41
C SER A 19 10.93 1.84 -18.04
N LEU A 20 9.68 1.44 -17.78
CA LEU A 20 9.28 0.06 -17.50
C LEU A 20 8.99 -0.77 -18.77
N ALA A 21 8.91 -0.13 -19.94
CA ALA A 21 8.63 -0.81 -21.20
C ALA A 21 9.89 -1.25 -21.94
N VAL A 22 11.07 -0.94 -21.43
CA VAL A 22 12.34 -1.42 -21.99
C VAL A 22 12.52 -2.92 -21.73
N PRO A 23 13.14 -3.66 -22.67
CA PRO A 23 13.76 -3.17 -23.90
C PRO A 23 12.76 -2.80 -25.00
N VAL A 24 13.02 -1.69 -25.69
CA VAL A 24 12.20 -1.22 -26.82
C VAL A 24 13.11 -0.94 -28.02
N MET A 25 12.69 -1.37 -29.21
CA MET A 25 13.40 -1.06 -30.44
C MET A 25 12.93 0.29 -30.96
N ILE A 26 13.87 1.14 -31.34
CA ILE A 26 13.63 2.45 -31.95
C ILE A 26 14.20 2.48 -33.38
N ILE A 27 13.60 3.33 -34.22
CA ILE A 27 14.05 3.55 -35.59
C ILE A 27 14.76 4.91 -35.64
N LEU A 28 15.97 4.92 -36.16
CA LEU A 28 16.79 6.10 -36.32
C LEU A 28 16.64 6.71 -37.71
N HIS A 29 17.02 7.99 -37.88
CA HIS A 29 16.94 8.70 -39.15
C HIS A 29 17.84 8.11 -40.27
N ASN A 30 18.88 7.38 -39.92
CA ASN A 30 19.76 6.66 -40.86
C ASN A 30 19.19 5.30 -41.33
N GLU A 31 17.89 5.05 -41.07
CA GLU A 31 17.21 3.76 -41.36
C GLU A 31 17.74 2.57 -40.52
N GLU A 32 18.61 2.83 -39.55
CA GLU A 32 19.07 1.80 -38.62
C GLU A 32 18.12 1.64 -37.46
N ALA A 33 18.17 0.45 -36.86
CA ALA A 33 17.44 0.15 -35.65
C ALA A 33 18.38 0.09 -34.44
N ALA A 34 17.93 0.62 -33.32
CA ALA A 34 18.63 0.49 -32.04
C ALA A 34 17.65 -0.01 -30.94
N VAL A 35 18.17 -0.64 -29.93
CA VAL A 35 17.37 -1.12 -28.79
C VAL A 35 17.72 -0.29 -27.57
N ILE A 36 16.72 0.37 -26.99
CA ILE A 36 16.86 1.00 -25.68
C ILE A 36 16.80 -0.11 -24.64
N THR A 37 17.88 -0.33 -23.92
CA THR A 37 18.00 -1.37 -22.89
C THR A 37 17.67 -0.85 -21.49
N ASN A 38 17.98 0.42 -21.22
CA ASN A 38 17.67 1.06 -19.95
C ASN A 38 17.42 2.55 -20.15
N ILE A 39 16.59 3.14 -19.26
CA ILE A 39 16.31 4.59 -19.22
C ILE A 39 16.52 5.05 -17.78
N GLU A 40 17.45 5.97 -17.56
CA GLU A 40 17.75 6.56 -16.26
C GLU A 40 17.33 8.02 -16.21
N GLY A 41 16.86 8.48 -15.05
CA GLY A 41 16.44 9.85 -14.84
C GLY A 41 14.97 10.12 -15.21
N SER A 42 14.56 11.40 -15.15
CA SER A 42 13.19 11.85 -15.44
C SER A 42 13.20 13.17 -16.22
N GLY A 43 12.17 13.38 -17.07
CA GLY A 43 12.05 14.57 -17.89
C GLY A 43 13.18 14.70 -18.93
N ARG A 44 13.68 15.91 -19.15
CA ARG A 44 14.76 16.21 -20.11
C ARG A 44 16.15 15.71 -19.68
N ASN A 45 16.34 15.36 -18.41
CA ASN A 45 17.60 14.80 -17.90
C ASN A 45 17.64 13.27 -18.03
N ARG A 46 16.85 12.67 -18.91
CA ARG A 46 16.88 11.25 -19.17
C ARG A 46 18.13 10.86 -19.94
N LYS A 47 18.78 9.79 -19.49
CA LYS A 47 19.86 9.11 -20.18
C LYS A 47 19.38 7.77 -20.70
N TYR A 48 19.66 7.51 -21.97
CA TYR A 48 19.21 6.31 -22.67
C TYR A 48 20.39 5.42 -22.95
N HIS A 49 20.34 4.19 -22.46
CA HIS A 49 21.30 3.15 -22.84
C HIS A 49 20.79 2.48 -24.10
N ILE A 50 21.46 2.68 -25.20
CA ILE A 50 21.09 2.10 -26.47
C ILE A 50 22.12 1.05 -26.90
N ARG A 51 21.62 0.00 -27.55
CA ARG A 51 22.44 -1.02 -28.19
C ARG A 51 22.13 -1.02 -29.67
N GLN A 52 23.14 -0.77 -30.47
CA GLN A 52 23.05 -0.78 -31.93
C GLN A 52 23.14 -2.22 -32.48
N VAL A 53 22.90 -2.38 -33.80
CA VAL A 53 22.89 -3.68 -34.46
C VAL A 53 24.27 -4.35 -34.45
N ASP A 54 25.34 -3.56 -34.45
CA ASP A 54 26.73 -4.00 -34.32
C ASP A 54 27.14 -4.46 -32.90
N GLY A 55 26.19 -4.34 -31.94
CA GLY A 55 26.41 -4.75 -30.56
C GLY A 55 27.06 -3.68 -29.66
N LEU A 56 27.40 -2.51 -30.20
CA LEU A 56 27.94 -1.41 -29.43
C LEU A 56 26.88 -0.84 -28.49
N GLU A 57 27.23 -0.69 -27.22
CA GLU A 57 26.39 -0.04 -26.22
C GLU A 57 26.87 1.41 -26.03
N GLN A 58 25.95 2.35 -26.18
CA GLN A 58 26.21 3.77 -26.01
C GLN A 58 25.18 4.38 -25.04
N GLN A 59 25.64 5.33 -24.26
CA GLN A 59 24.78 6.12 -23.41
C GLN A 59 24.61 7.52 -24.06
N LEU A 60 23.36 7.85 -24.43
CA LEU A 60 23.01 9.13 -25.05
C LEU A 60 22.09 9.92 -24.15
N ASP A 61 22.30 11.23 -24.14
CA ASP A 61 21.37 12.18 -23.51
C ASP A 61 20.13 12.39 -24.37
N HIS A 62 19.06 12.94 -23.75
CA HIS A 62 17.79 13.17 -24.42
C HIS A 62 17.91 13.95 -25.74
N ASP A 63 18.69 15.03 -25.75
CA ASP A 63 18.84 15.89 -26.93
C ASP A 63 19.61 15.20 -28.07
N GLN A 64 20.59 14.39 -27.73
CA GLN A 64 21.37 13.61 -28.71
C GLN A 64 20.51 12.52 -29.35
N LEU A 65 19.75 11.78 -28.55
CA LEU A 65 18.88 10.73 -29.06
C LEU A 65 17.67 11.29 -29.82
N SER A 66 17.13 12.43 -29.39
CA SER A 66 16.03 13.13 -30.07
C SER A 66 16.38 13.54 -31.49
N GLY A 67 17.61 13.98 -31.74
CA GLY A 67 18.09 14.32 -33.08
C GLY A 67 18.25 13.11 -34.02
N LEU A 68 18.39 11.92 -33.46
CA LEU A 68 18.55 10.68 -34.23
C LEU A 68 17.27 9.86 -34.38
N TYR A 69 16.28 10.06 -33.52
CA TYR A 69 15.07 9.28 -33.42
C TYR A 69 14.00 9.71 -34.42
N LEU A 70 13.51 8.77 -35.23
CA LEU A 70 12.49 9.01 -36.27
C LEU A 70 11.05 9.14 -35.70
N GLY A 71 10.86 8.96 -34.40
CA GLY A 71 9.53 9.03 -33.78
C GLY A 71 8.75 7.70 -33.72
N TYR A 72 9.35 6.61 -34.17
CA TYR A 72 8.71 5.29 -34.14
C TYR A 72 9.44 4.35 -33.20
N CYS A 73 8.68 3.72 -32.29
CA CYS A 73 9.17 2.71 -31.39
C CYS A 73 8.42 1.39 -31.56
N TRP A 74 9.14 0.31 -31.44
CA TRP A 74 8.64 -1.05 -31.62
C TRP A 74 8.72 -1.80 -30.29
N PHE A 75 7.56 -2.07 -29.71
CA PHE A 75 7.46 -2.90 -28.51
C PHE A 75 7.41 -4.36 -28.93
N ILE A 76 8.42 -5.13 -28.55
CA ILE A 76 8.55 -6.54 -28.90
C ILE A 76 8.31 -7.35 -27.64
N LYS A 77 7.30 -8.21 -27.66
CA LYS A 77 7.01 -9.16 -26.60
C LYS A 77 7.14 -10.58 -27.15
N PRO A 78 7.69 -11.52 -26.38
CA PRO A 78 7.66 -12.93 -26.79
C PRO A 78 6.19 -13.33 -26.95
N LYS A 79 5.82 -13.83 -28.12
CA LYS A 79 4.52 -14.45 -28.33
C LYS A 79 4.51 -15.72 -27.49
N MET A 80 3.61 -15.80 -26.53
CA MET A 80 3.33 -17.07 -25.89
C MET A 80 2.87 -18.02 -26.99
N ALA A 81 3.71 -18.98 -27.35
CA ALA A 81 3.35 -20.04 -28.26
C ALA A 81 2.10 -20.71 -27.68
N ALA A 82 0.95 -20.53 -28.34
CA ALA A 82 -0.16 -21.41 -28.09
C ALA A 82 0.33 -22.82 -28.49
N ASP A 83 0.58 -23.64 -27.49
CA ASP A 83 0.95 -25.01 -27.72
C ASP A 83 -0.21 -25.65 -28.50
N THR A 84 0.08 -26.16 -29.68
CA THR A 84 -0.88 -26.81 -30.59
C THR A 84 -1.39 -28.15 -30.06
N ARG A 85 -0.98 -28.55 -28.89
CA ARG A 85 -1.50 -29.71 -28.16
C ARG A 85 -2.52 -29.20 -27.14
N SER A 86 -3.77 -29.41 -27.41
CA SER A 86 -5.04 -29.37 -26.68
C SER A 86 -5.09 -29.13 -25.15
N GLU A 87 -4.01 -28.84 -24.52
CA GLU A 87 -3.91 -28.35 -23.15
C GLU A 87 -3.38 -26.92 -23.22
N LEU A 88 -4.31 -25.94 -23.16
CA LEU A 88 -3.92 -24.59 -22.80
C LEU A 88 -3.05 -24.71 -21.54
N PRO A 89 -1.78 -24.21 -21.54
CA PRO A 89 -1.01 -24.23 -20.33
C PRO A 89 -1.86 -23.50 -19.28
N GLU A 90 -2.34 -24.25 -18.29
CA GLU A 90 -2.94 -23.63 -17.11
C GLU A 90 -1.89 -22.63 -16.64
N TYR A 91 -2.20 -21.35 -16.73
CA TYR A 91 -1.32 -20.29 -16.30
C TYR A 91 -1.29 -20.34 -14.77
N HIS A 92 -0.62 -21.37 -14.26
CA HIS A 92 -0.34 -21.52 -12.85
C HIS A 92 0.66 -20.44 -12.48
N LEU A 93 0.12 -19.30 -12.07
CA LEU A 93 0.94 -18.36 -11.32
C LEU A 93 1.54 -19.15 -10.14
N PRO A 94 2.86 -19.21 -9.98
CA PRO A 94 3.47 -19.93 -8.86
C PRO A 94 2.80 -19.41 -7.57
N LYS A 95 2.51 -20.30 -6.61
CA LYS A 95 1.78 -19.97 -5.37
C LYS A 95 2.28 -18.68 -4.68
N ALA A 96 3.52 -18.29 -4.94
CA ALA A 96 4.17 -17.10 -4.38
C ALA A 96 4.36 -15.96 -5.40
N TRP A 97 3.62 -15.92 -6.53
CA TRP A 97 3.81 -14.89 -7.56
C TRP A 97 3.68 -13.46 -7.04
N PHE A 98 2.71 -13.22 -6.15
CA PHE A 98 2.45 -11.95 -5.51
C PHE A 98 3.66 -11.48 -4.68
N TRP A 99 4.19 -12.35 -3.81
CA TRP A 99 5.36 -12.07 -3.00
C TRP A 99 6.63 -11.85 -3.84
N LYS A 100 6.75 -12.55 -4.99
CA LYS A 100 7.83 -12.32 -5.94
C LYS A 100 7.81 -10.91 -6.53
N VAL A 101 6.63 -10.37 -6.82
CA VAL A 101 6.47 -8.99 -7.29
C VAL A 101 6.86 -8.00 -6.21
N ILE A 102 6.38 -8.18 -4.98
CA ILE A 102 6.74 -7.33 -3.84
C ILE A 102 8.25 -7.36 -3.61
N TRP A 103 8.87 -8.54 -3.56
CA TRP A 103 10.30 -8.70 -3.32
C TRP A 103 11.19 -8.08 -4.41
N ARG A 104 10.67 -7.92 -5.60
CA ARG A 104 11.36 -7.21 -6.70
C ARG A 104 11.66 -5.76 -6.34
N PHE A 105 10.84 -5.15 -5.50
CA PHE A 105 10.99 -3.76 -5.07
C PHE A 105 11.65 -3.62 -3.68
N ARG A 106 12.40 -4.63 -3.24
CA ARG A 106 13.07 -4.66 -1.92
C ARG A 106 13.92 -3.42 -1.61
N SER A 107 14.47 -2.76 -2.63
CA SER A 107 15.27 -1.54 -2.44
C SER A 107 14.44 -0.39 -1.86
N TYR A 108 13.18 -0.22 -2.32
CA TYR A 108 12.26 0.78 -1.76
C TYR A 108 11.85 0.42 -0.34
N TYR A 109 11.58 -0.86 -0.10
CA TYR A 109 11.21 -1.33 1.24
C TYR A 109 12.34 -1.17 2.24
N TYR A 110 13.59 -1.36 1.82
CA TYR A 110 14.74 -1.07 2.67
C TYR A 110 14.82 0.41 3.06
N GLN A 111 14.58 1.31 2.13
CA GLN A 111 14.52 2.76 2.40
C GLN A 111 13.34 3.12 3.34
N VAL A 112 12.18 2.46 3.19
CA VAL A 112 11.04 2.60 4.11
C VAL A 112 11.40 2.13 5.51
N ILE A 113 12.08 0.99 5.65
CA ILE A 113 12.57 0.48 6.94
C ILE A 113 13.53 1.47 7.58
N LEU A 114 14.51 2.00 6.82
CA LEU A 114 15.46 2.99 7.32
C LEU A 114 14.74 4.25 7.81
N ALA A 115 13.80 4.78 7.02
CA ALA A 115 12.98 5.92 7.42
C ALA A 115 12.19 5.62 8.70
N THR A 116 11.62 4.42 8.83
CA THR A 116 10.90 3.99 10.03
C THR A 116 11.81 3.94 11.25
N VAL A 117 13.05 3.43 11.12
CA VAL A 117 14.04 3.47 12.20
C VAL A 117 14.27 4.90 12.67
N ILE A 118 14.52 5.81 11.73
CA ILE A 118 14.76 7.23 12.04
C ILE A 118 13.56 7.86 12.73
N ILE A 119 12.35 7.64 12.22
CA ILE A 119 11.10 8.17 12.79
C ILE A 119 10.92 7.69 14.24
N ASN A 120 11.07 6.39 14.49
CA ASN A 120 10.90 5.83 15.83
C ASN A 120 12.00 6.31 16.80
N PHE A 121 13.22 6.49 16.32
CA PHE A 121 14.29 7.08 17.13
C PHE A 121 14.00 8.54 17.49
N LEU A 122 13.54 9.36 16.53
CA LEU A 122 13.19 10.75 16.79
C LEU A 122 11.96 10.87 17.71
N ALA A 123 11.01 9.95 17.64
CA ALA A 123 9.87 9.91 18.56
C ALA A 123 10.33 9.69 20.04
N LEU A 124 11.36 8.85 20.27
CA LEU A 124 11.97 8.70 21.59
C LEU A 124 12.58 9.99 22.10
N VAL A 125 13.18 10.81 21.23
CA VAL A 125 13.77 12.10 21.62
C VAL A 125 12.72 13.02 22.24
N SER A 126 11.51 13.07 21.68
CA SER A 126 10.41 13.85 22.23
C SER A 126 9.98 13.40 23.62
N SER A 127 9.91 12.07 23.84
CA SER A 127 9.58 11.52 25.15
C SER A 127 10.67 11.81 26.19
N LEU A 128 11.94 11.64 25.79
CA LEU A 128 13.09 11.92 26.66
C LEU A 128 13.21 13.43 27.00
N TYR A 129 12.81 14.31 26.09
CA TYR A 129 12.72 15.74 26.35
C TYR A 129 11.74 16.01 27.52
N VAL A 130 10.50 15.50 27.42
CA VAL A 130 9.50 15.68 28.47
C VAL A 130 10.00 15.17 29.81
N MET A 131 10.58 13.97 29.83
CA MET A 131 11.19 13.37 31.01
C MET A 131 12.25 14.30 31.63
N ASN A 132 13.21 14.80 30.83
CA ASN A 132 14.27 15.69 31.36
C ASN A 132 13.72 17.03 31.86
N VAL A 133 12.68 17.58 31.21
CA VAL A 133 12.06 18.82 31.68
C VAL A 133 11.44 18.63 33.07
N TYR A 134 10.66 17.56 33.27
CA TYR A 134 10.02 17.32 34.56
C TYR A 134 11.01 16.94 35.66
N ASP A 135 12.05 16.14 35.35
CA ASP A 135 12.97 15.62 36.36
C ASP A 135 14.14 16.58 36.72
N ARG A 136 14.54 17.43 35.75
CA ARG A 136 15.72 18.28 35.93
C ARG A 136 15.46 19.77 35.78
N VAL A 137 14.74 20.17 34.73
CA VAL A 137 14.56 21.59 34.41
C VAL A 137 13.62 22.28 35.40
N ILE A 138 12.46 21.69 35.66
CA ILE A 138 11.44 22.29 36.56
C ILE A 138 11.96 22.35 37.99
N PRO A 139 12.50 21.31 38.62
CA PRO A 139 12.97 21.38 40.00
C PRO A 139 14.14 22.36 40.21
N ASN A 140 15.03 22.47 39.21
CA ASN A 140 16.20 23.32 39.29
C ASN A 140 16.05 24.70 38.67
N GLN A 141 14.85 25.06 38.13
CA GLN A 141 14.57 26.33 37.45
C GLN A 141 15.58 26.65 36.33
N ALA A 142 16.07 25.60 35.62
CA ALA A 142 17.15 25.73 34.65
C ALA A 142 16.61 26.19 33.28
N TYR A 143 16.20 27.45 33.16
CA TYR A 143 15.59 28.00 31.93
C TYR A 143 16.49 27.98 30.72
N GLU A 144 17.81 28.15 30.89
CA GLU A 144 18.75 28.08 29.77
C GLU A 144 18.78 26.67 29.16
N THR A 145 18.79 25.64 30.01
CA THR A 145 18.72 24.24 29.56
C THR A 145 17.38 23.94 28.87
N LEU A 146 16.27 24.53 29.38
CA LEU A 146 14.95 24.40 28.76
C LEU A 146 14.96 24.86 27.29
N TRP A 147 15.52 26.06 27.04
CA TRP A 147 15.57 26.60 25.67
C TRP A 147 16.41 25.73 24.74
N VAL A 148 17.57 25.29 25.18
CA VAL A 148 18.44 24.40 24.37
C VAL A 148 17.75 23.09 24.03
N LEU A 149 17.12 22.43 25.03
CA LEU A 149 16.41 21.18 24.83
C LEU A 149 15.17 21.40 23.92
N SER A 150 14.44 22.51 24.10
CA SER A 150 13.25 22.82 23.31
C SER A 150 13.60 23.06 21.83
N ILE A 151 14.65 23.79 21.54
CA ILE A 151 15.14 24.00 20.17
C ILE A 151 15.55 22.65 19.58
N GLY A 152 16.28 21.82 20.32
CA GLY A 152 16.68 20.48 19.88
C GLY A 152 15.50 19.59 19.52
N VAL A 153 14.46 19.59 20.38
CA VAL A 153 13.24 18.78 20.14
C VAL A 153 12.41 19.32 18.97
N VAL A 154 12.33 20.64 18.80
CA VAL A 154 11.65 21.23 17.64
C VAL A 154 12.33 20.82 16.34
N LEU A 155 13.68 20.83 16.30
CA LEU A 155 14.42 20.33 15.15
C LEU A 155 14.14 18.82 14.94
N ALA A 156 14.13 18.01 16.00
CA ALA A 156 13.80 16.59 15.89
C ALA A 156 12.41 16.35 15.30
N ILE A 157 11.40 17.13 15.74
CA ILE A 157 10.03 17.07 15.21
C ILE A 157 9.99 17.44 13.72
N LEU A 158 10.75 18.45 13.28
CA LEU A 158 10.83 18.82 11.86
C LEU A 158 11.47 17.71 11.03
N PHE A 159 12.54 17.09 11.51
CA PHE A 159 13.15 15.94 10.86
C PHE A 159 12.23 14.72 10.84
N GLU A 160 11.51 14.46 11.92
CA GLU A 160 10.50 13.40 12.00
C GLU A 160 9.39 13.62 10.97
N PHE A 161 8.90 14.84 10.86
CA PHE A 161 7.90 15.21 9.85
C PHE A 161 8.41 14.96 8.43
N ALA A 162 9.63 15.43 8.11
CA ALA A 162 10.25 15.20 6.82
C ALA A 162 10.44 13.69 6.52
N ALA A 163 10.90 12.93 7.51
CA ALA A 163 11.07 11.49 7.38
C ALA A 163 9.72 10.75 7.15
N LYS A 164 8.64 11.17 7.83
CA LYS A 164 7.28 10.64 7.62
C LYS A 164 6.78 10.92 6.20
N MET A 165 7.02 12.14 5.68
CA MET A 165 6.67 12.50 4.30
C MET A 165 7.43 11.64 3.28
N ILE A 166 8.74 11.47 3.46
CA ILE A 166 9.57 10.64 2.59
C ILE A 166 9.12 9.18 2.67
N ARG A 167 8.87 8.63 3.87
CA ARG A 167 8.37 7.27 4.05
C ARG A 167 7.07 7.04 3.31
N GLY A 168 6.09 7.94 3.44
CA GLY A 168 4.82 7.87 2.72
C GLY A 168 5.03 7.84 1.22
N HIS A 169 5.81 8.78 0.69
CA HIS A 169 6.08 8.86 -0.74
C HIS A 169 6.79 7.61 -1.31
N LEU A 170 7.78 7.08 -0.59
CA LEU A 170 8.47 5.85 -0.98
C LEU A 170 7.54 4.63 -1.00
N THR A 171 6.66 4.53 0.01
CA THR A 171 5.65 3.47 0.10
C THR A 171 4.67 3.53 -1.06
N ASP A 172 4.19 4.74 -1.40
CA ASP A 172 3.28 4.96 -2.53
C ASP A 172 3.93 4.62 -3.87
N ILE A 173 5.20 5.00 -4.08
CA ILE A 173 5.93 4.65 -5.30
C ILE A 173 6.10 3.13 -5.41
N ALA A 174 6.50 2.46 -4.32
CA ALA A 174 6.67 1.02 -4.30
C ALA A 174 5.33 0.31 -4.58
N GLY A 175 4.25 0.77 -3.93
CA GLY A 175 2.89 0.29 -4.13
C GLY A 175 2.43 0.44 -5.58
N LYS A 176 2.54 1.63 -6.16
CA LYS A 176 2.16 1.90 -7.56
C LYS A 176 2.95 1.06 -8.57
N LYS A 177 4.25 0.88 -8.35
CA LYS A 177 5.08 0.02 -9.23
C LYS A 177 4.69 -1.45 -9.15
N ALA A 178 4.44 -1.95 -7.95
CA ALA A 178 3.94 -3.31 -7.75
C ALA A 178 2.55 -3.47 -8.39
N ASP A 179 1.70 -2.46 -8.24
CA ASP A 179 0.35 -2.39 -8.78
C ASP A 179 0.31 -2.58 -10.30
N LEU A 180 1.12 -1.87 -11.04
CA LEU A 180 1.18 -1.99 -12.51
C LEU A 180 1.46 -3.43 -12.96
N ILE A 181 2.36 -4.12 -12.27
CA ILE A 181 2.71 -5.52 -12.60
C ILE A 181 1.58 -6.47 -12.22
N ILE A 182 1.01 -6.28 -11.03
CA ILE A 182 -0.07 -7.12 -10.50
C ILE A 182 -1.34 -6.96 -11.35
N SER A 183 -1.73 -5.71 -11.67
CA SER A 183 -2.90 -5.40 -12.49
C SER A 183 -2.77 -6.01 -13.90
N SER A 184 -1.61 -5.86 -14.54
CA SER A 184 -1.35 -6.47 -15.84
C SER A 184 -1.40 -8.00 -15.80
N ALA A 185 -0.86 -8.62 -14.75
CA ALA A 185 -0.88 -10.07 -14.58
C ALA A 185 -2.30 -10.61 -14.36
N LEU A 186 -3.10 -9.90 -13.58
CA LEU A 186 -4.51 -10.22 -13.34
C LEU A 186 -5.35 -10.09 -14.60
N PHE A 187 -5.25 -8.95 -15.28
CA PHE A 187 -6.01 -8.74 -16.52
C PHE A 187 -5.70 -9.84 -17.54
N ARG A 188 -4.41 -10.21 -17.68
CA ARG A 188 -4.01 -11.33 -18.55
C ARG A 188 -4.65 -12.64 -18.14
N ARG A 189 -4.76 -12.91 -16.83
CA ARG A 189 -5.42 -14.11 -16.32
C ARG A 189 -6.92 -14.11 -16.60
N VAL A 190 -7.56 -12.95 -16.47
CA VAL A 190 -8.95 -12.75 -16.83
C VAL A 190 -9.20 -13.07 -18.29
N MET A 191 -8.35 -12.56 -19.17
CA MET A 191 -8.46 -12.82 -20.61
C MET A 191 -8.12 -14.27 -21.01
N ALA A 192 -7.43 -15.00 -20.14
CA ALA A 192 -7.11 -16.42 -20.34
C ALA A 192 -8.14 -17.39 -19.73
N LEU A 193 -9.21 -16.90 -19.11
CA LEU A 193 -10.27 -17.76 -18.58
C LEU A 193 -11.01 -18.51 -19.68
N ARG A 194 -11.34 -19.76 -19.40
CA ARG A 194 -12.16 -20.58 -20.30
C ARG A 194 -13.61 -20.03 -20.31
N LEU A 195 -14.26 -20.05 -21.46
CA LEU A 195 -15.66 -19.61 -21.59
C LEU A 195 -16.62 -20.35 -20.66
N ALA A 196 -16.29 -21.61 -20.33
CA ALA A 196 -17.07 -22.43 -19.39
C ALA A 196 -17.02 -21.92 -17.94
N ASP A 197 -15.93 -21.23 -17.55
CA ASP A 197 -15.72 -20.69 -16.20
C ASP A 197 -16.15 -19.21 -16.11
N ARG A 198 -16.80 -18.70 -17.15
CA ARG A 198 -17.26 -17.30 -17.21
C ARG A 198 -18.37 -17.07 -16.19
N PRO A 199 -18.27 -16.05 -15.31
CA PRO A 199 -19.35 -15.64 -14.43
C PRO A 199 -20.61 -15.28 -15.20
N ALA A 200 -21.76 -15.51 -14.60
CA ALA A 200 -23.08 -15.31 -15.22
C ALA A 200 -23.36 -13.86 -15.63
N SER A 201 -22.69 -12.87 -15.01
CA SER A 201 -22.90 -11.44 -15.27
C SER A 201 -21.55 -10.73 -15.49
N SER A 202 -21.44 -9.97 -16.58
CA SER A 202 -20.28 -9.14 -16.90
C SER A 202 -20.05 -8.03 -15.89
N GLY A 203 -21.14 -7.46 -15.35
CA GLY A 203 -21.07 -6.41 -14.32
C GLY A 203 -20.53 -6.94 -12.98
N SER A 204 -20.93 -8.15 -12.59
CA SER A 204 -20.39 -8.83 -11.41
C SER A 204 -18.88 -9.05 -11.53
N TYR A 205 -18.43 -9.40 -12.72
CA TYR A 205 -17.01 -9.64 -12.98
C TYR A 205 -16.16 -8.36 -12.93
N ALA A 206 -16.66 -7.28 -13.52
CA ALA A 206 -16.01 -5.97 -13.46
C ALA A 206 -15.90 -5.45 -12.02
N ASN A 207 -16.93 -5.69 -11.21
CA ASN A 207 -16.94 -5.34 -9.78
C ASN A 207 -15.89 -6.14 -9.00
N ASN A 208 -15.79 -7.46 -9.22
CA ASN A 208 -14.79 -8.31 -8.58
C ASN A 208 -13.35 -7.86 -8.92
N LEU A 209 -13.14 -7.39 -10.15
CA LEU A 209 -11.84 -6.85 -10.55
C LEU A 209 -11.49 -5.57 -9.76
N ARG A 210 -12.46 -4.68 -9.57
CA ARG A 210 -12.32 -3.44 -8.78
C ARG A 210 -12.11 -3.73 -7.29
N GLU A 211 -12.82 -4.72 -6.75
CA GLU A 211 -12.65 -5.14 -5.36
C GLU A 211 -11.26 -5.72 -5.11
N PHE A 212 -10.71 -6.44 -6.08
CA PHE A 212 -9.34 -6.91 -6.01
C PHE A 212 -8.33 -5.74 -5.96
N GLU A 213 -8.61 -4.61 -6.60
CA GLU A 213 -7.78 -3.40 -6.50
C GLU A 213 -7.67 -2.91 -5.06
N SER A 214 -8.78 -2.89 -4.32
CA SER A 214 -8.79 -2.49 -2.90
C SER A 214 -7.98 -3.44 -2.02
N VAL A 215 -8.10 -4.76 -2.23
CA VAL A 215 -7.30 -5.76 -1.51
C VAL A 215 -5.81 -5.60 -1.82
N ARG A 216 -5.49 -5.37 -3.06
CA ARG A 216 -4.12 -5.15 -3.53
C ARG A 216 -3.50 -3.90 -2.89
N GLU A 217 -4.23 -2.78 -2.89
CA GLU A 217 -3.79 -1.52 -2.28
C GLU A 217 -3.54 -1.70 -0.78
N PHE A 218 -4.43 -2.39 -0.08
CA PHE A 218 -4.23 -2.74 1.32
C PHE A 218 -2.96 -3.58 1.53
N MET A 219 -2.72 -4.58 0.71
CA MET A 219 -1.57 -5.48 0.84
C MET A 219 -0.23 -4.80 0.48
N THR A 220 -0.25 -3.81 -0.40
CA THR A 220 0.98 -3.14 -0.86
C THR A 220 1.39 -1.96 0.02
N SER A 221 0.46 -1.26 0.66
CA SER A 221 0.77 -0.06 1.46
C SER A 221 0.56 -0.26 2.96
N ALA A 222 -0.66 -0.52 3.40
CA ALA A 222 -0.99 -0.53 4.83
C ALA A 222 -0.38 -1.71 5.58
N SER A 223 -0.46 -2.93 5.03
CA SER A 223 0.09 -4.14 5.67
C SER A 223 1.59 -4.07 5.84
N LEU A 224 2.28 -3.48 4.87
CA LEU A 224 3.74 -3.38 4.89
C LEU A 224 4.20 -2.41 5.96
N LEU A 225 3.56 -1.25 6.08
CA LEU A 225 3.86 -0.28 7.14
C LEU A 225 3.64 -0.89 8.52
N THR A 226 2.50 -1.56 8.73
CA THR A 226 2.20 -2.24 10.00
C THR A 226 3.24 -3.29 10.34
N LEU A 227 3.66 -4.10 9.37
CA LEU A 227 4.68 -5.14 9.58
C LEU A 227 6.04 -4.55 9.97
N VAL A 228 6.40 -3.41 9.39
CA VAL A 228 7.67 -2.71 9.68
C VAL A 228 7.61 -2.00 11.04
N ASP A 229 6.44 -1.48 11.44
CA ASP A 229 6.28 -0.78 12.72
C ASP A 229 6.16 -1.77 13.93
N LEU A 230 5.76 -3.01 13.70
CA LEU A 230 5.53 -4.01 14.76
C LEU A 230 6.78 -4.32 15.63
N PRO A 231 8.02 -4.46 15.10
CA PRO A 231 9.21 -4.63 15.94
C PRO A 231 9.48 -3.45 16.88
N PHE A 232 9.11 -2.22 16.47
CA PHE A 232 9.31 -1.01 17.28
C PHE A 232 8.36 -0.96 18.48
N LEU A 233 7.18 -1.56 18.38
CA LEU A 233 6.30 -1.73 19.53
C LEU A 233 6.99 -2.49 20.66
N LEU A 234 7.69 -3.58 20.35
CA LEU A 234 8.47 -4.34 21.33
C LEU A 234 9.64 -3.52 21.87
N LEU A 235 10.31 -2.76 21.00
CA LEU A 235 11.39 -1.87 21.41
C LEU A 235 10.88 -0.80 22.38
N PHE A 236 9.73 -0.17 22.12
CA PHE A 236 9.14 0.82 23.02
C PHE A 236 8.77 0.21 24.38
N ILE A 237 8.17 -0.98 24.41
CA ILE A 237 7.89 -1.69 25.67
C ILE A 237 9.18 -1.95 26.43
N PHE A 238 10.25 -2.35 25.74
CA PHE A 238 11.56 -2.56 26.36
C PHE A 238 12.14 -1.27 26.94
N VAL A 239 12.05 -0.14 26.21
CA VAL A 239 12.48 1.19 26.71
C VAL A 239 11.68 1.58 27.94
N ILE A 240 10.35 1.44 27.92
CA ILE A 240 9.48 1.70 29.07
C ILE A 240 9.89 0.81 30.26
N SER A 241 10.25 -0.45 30.02
CA SER A 241 10.71 -1.35 31.07
C SER A 241 12.02 -0.91 31.72
N ILE A 242 12.93 -0.29 30.95
CA ILE A 242 14.20 0.24 31.50
C ILE A 242 13.95 1.53 32.28
N VAL A 243 13.12 2.43 31.79
CA VAL A 243 12.90 3.78 32.35
C VAL A 243 11.86 3.75 33.47
N GLY A 244 10.74 3.07 33.28
CA GLY A 244 9.59 3.03 34.16
C GLY A 244 9.43 1.71 34.95
N GLY A 245 10.35 0.75 34.76
CA GLY A 245 10.31 -0.52 35.50
C GLY A 245 8.96 -1.25 35.37
N LYS A 246 8.27 -1.45 36.50
CA LYS A 246 6.96 -2.14 36.55
C LYS A 246 5.83 -1.42 35.75
N LEU A 247 6.02 -0.15 35.39
CA LEU A 247 5.06 0.59 34.58
C LEU A 247 4.83 -0.04 33.20
N ALA A 248 5.84 -0.72 32.64
CA ALA A 248 5.76 -1.44 31.37
C ALA A 248 4.70 -2.57 31.38
N LEU A 249 4.29 -3.06 32.54
CA LEU A 249 3.24 -4.09 32.65
C LEU A 249 1.87 -3.58 32.18
N VAL A 250 1.62 -2.28 32.26
CA VAL A 250 0.33 -1.68 31.84
C VAL A 250 0.12 -1.84 30.34
N PRO A 251 0.98 -1.31 29.45
CA PRO A 251 0.81 -1.52 28.01
C PRO A 251 0.98 -3.00 27.63
N LEU A 252 1.83 -3.76 28.32
CA LEU A 252 2.01 -5.19 28.08
C LEU A 252 0.73 -5.99 28.35
N ALA A 253 -0.12 -5.58 29.28
CA ALA A 253 -1.40 -6.22 29.55
C ALA A 253 -2.49 -5.79 28.57
N ILE A 254 -2.50 -4.52 28.15
CA ILE A 254 -3.54 -3.95 27.28
C ILE A 254 -3.38 -4.45 25.84
N ILE A 255 -2.16 -4.56 25.33
CA ILE A 255 -1.90 -5.00 23.95
C ILE A 255 -2.52 -6.37 23.65
N PRO A 256 -2.31 -7.42 24.46
CA PRO A 256 -2.98 -8.72 24.24
C PRO A 256 -4.50 -8.62 24.23
N ILE A 257 -5.09 -7.79 25.10
CA ILE A 257 -6.55 -7.59 25.14
C ILE A 257 -7.05 -7.05 23.79
N VAL A 258 -6.40 -6.00 23.27
CA VAL A 258 -6.74 -5.40 21.97
C VAL A 258 -6.58 -6.42 20.85
N VAL A 259 -5.51 -7.18 20.85
CA VAL A 259 -5.23 -8.22 19.85
C VAL A 259 -6.27 -9.33 19.90
N ILE A 260 -6.60 -9.83 21.08
CA ILE A 260 -7.61 -10.91 21.27
C ILE A 260 -8.98 -10.43 20.78
N VAL A 261 -9.43 -9.23 21.19
CA VAL A 261 -10.70 -8.66 20.72
C VAL A 261 -10.67 -8.47 19.20
N GLY A 262 -9.56 -8.01 18.65
CA GLY A 262 -9.34 -7.92 17.20
C GLY A 262 -9.56 -9.25 16.49
N PHE A 263 -8.98 -10.33 16.98
CA PHE A 263 -9.20 -11.68 16.42
C PHE A 263 -10.64 -12.17 16.55
N ILE A 264 -11.31 -11.88 17.67
CA ILE A 264 -12.71 -12.25 17.87
C ILE A 264 -13.61 -11.54 16.86
N VAL A 265 -13.40 -10.23 16.67
CA VAL A 265 -14.23 -9.38 15.77
C VAL A 265 -13.88 -9.58 14.29
N GLN A 266 -12.71 -10.09 13.97
CA GLN A 266 -12.30 -10.34 12.59
C GLN A 266 -13.24 -11.29 11.85
N ARG A 267 -13.73 -12.34 12.50
CA ARG A 267 -14.63 -13.33 11.88
C ARG A 267 -15.98 -12.72 11.47
N PRO A 268 -16.76 -12.07 12.39
CA PRO A 268 -18.01 -11.41 12.01
C PRO A 268 -17.78 -10.28 10.99
N LEU A 269 -16.70 -9.50 11.12
CA LEU A 269 -16.36 -8.45 10.17
C LEU A 269 -16.14 -8.99 8.76
N SER A 270 -15.33 -10.03 8.61
CA SER A 270 -15.09 -10.69 7.32
C SER A 270 -16.38 -11.25 6.71
N ARG A 271 -17.27 -11.83 7.53
CA ARG A 271 -18.57 -12.30 7.05
C ARG A 271 -19.43 -11.15 6.54
N HIS A 272 -19.56 -10.07 7.29
CA HIS A 272 -20.37 -8.90 6.88
C HIS A 272 -19.79 -8.22 5.64
N ILE A 273 -18.45 -8.14 5.51
CA ILE A 273 -17.81 -7.64 4.30
C ILE A 273 -18.18 -8.52 3.10
N ASN A 274 -18.06 -9.83 3.19
CA ASN A 274 -18.38 -10.74 2.11
C ASN A 274 -19.87 -10.66 1.69
N GLU A 275 -20.79 -10.54 2.66
CA GLU A 275 -22.22 -10.32 2.40
C GLU A 275 -22.44 -8.99 1.65
N SER A 276 -21.84 -7.90 2.14
CA SER A 276 -21.93 -6.57 1.54
C SER A 276 -21.36 -6.53 0.11
N MET A 277 -20.22 -7.19 -0.10
CA MET A 277 -19.60 -7.31 -1.43
C MET A 277 -20.50 -8.07 -2.40
N LYS A 278 -21.10 -9.19 -1.99
CA LYS A 278 -22.02 -9.97 -2.82
C LYS A 278 -23.24 -9.15 -3.23
N GLU A 279 -23.86 -8.44 -2.30
CA GLU A 279 -25.03 -7.60 -2.57
C GLU A 279 -24.69 -6.40 -3.45
N SER A 280 -23.55 -5.74 -3.21
CA SER A 280 -23.04 -4.66 -4.06
C SER A 280 -22.77 -5.14 -5.49
N SER A 281 -22.21 -6.34 -5.64
CA SER A 281 -21.96 -6.96 -6.94
C SER A 281 -23.26 -7.24 -7.70
N GLN A 282 -24.28 -7.76 -7.02
CA GLN A 282 -25.61 -7.99 -7.61
C GLN A 282 -26.28 -6.69 -8.06
N ARG A 283 -26.21 -5.64 -7.23
CA ARG A 283 -26.71 -4.31 -7.59
C ARG A 283 -26.00 -3.74 -8.81
N SER A 284 -24.66 -3.83 -8.85
CA SER A 284 -23.88 -3.36 -10.00
C SER A 284 -24.17 -4.16 -11.26
N GLY A 285 -24.38 -5.48 -11.14
CA GLY A 285 -24.80 -6.34 -12.23
C GLY A 285 -26.14 -5.90 -12.82
N LEU A 286 -27.15 -5.67 -11.97
CA LEU A 286 -28.46 -5.17 -12.40
C LEU A 286 -28.34 -3.82 -13.15
N ALA A 287 -27.48 -2.91 -12.66
CA ALA A 287 -27.29 -1.62 -13.34
C ALA A 287 -26.76 -1.80 -14.76
N VAL A 288 -25.76 -2.66 -14.94
CA VAL A 288 -25.19 -2.93 -16.28
C VAL A 288 -26.26 -3.58 -17.19
N GLU A 289 -26.97 -4.60 -16.70
CA GLU A 289 -28.01 -5.29 -17.45
C GLU A 289 -29.16 -4.34 -17.84
N ALA A 290 -29.58 -3.45 -16.91
CA ALA A 290 -30.63 -2.46 -17.19
C ALA A 290 -30.20 -1.41 -18.21
N ILE A 291 -28.93 -0.98 -18.19
CA ILE A 291 -28.41 -0.03 -19.16
C ILE A 291 -28.26 -0.69 -20.54
N GLU A 292 -27.71 -1.90 -20.60
CA GLU A 292 -27.58 -2.65 -21.86
C GLU A 292 -28.95 -2.98 -22.48
N GLY A 293 -29.95 -3.29 -21.65
CA GLY A 293 -31.32 -3.62 -22.06
C GLY A 293 -32.29 -2.45 -22.05
N ILE A 294 -31.84 -1.18 -22.03
CA ILE A 294 -32.71 -0.01 -21.81
C ILE A 294 -33.80 0.15 -22.86
N GLU A 295 -33.53 -0.18 -24.12
CA GLU A 295 -34.52 -0.18 -25.18
C GLU A 295 -35.61 -1.20 -24.93
N THR A 296 -35.23 -2.42 -24.55
CA THR A 296 -36.17 -3.50 -24.21
C THR A 296 -37.02 -3.15 -23.00
N LEU A 297 -36.44 -2.54 -21.97
CA LEU A 297 -37.17 -2.07 -20.81
C LEU A 297 -38.18 -0.99 -21.13
N LYS A 298 -37.82 -0.04 -21.99
CA LYS A 298 -38.72 1.05 -22.41
C LYS A 298 -39.84 0.54 -23.35
N THR A 299 -39.52 -0.27 -24.34
CA THR A 299 -40.51 -0.81 -25.28
C THR A 299 -41.54 -1.72 -24.61
N ASN A 300 -41.13 -2.45 -23.58
CA ASN A 300 -42.03 -3.32 -22.81
C ASN A 300 -42.64 -2.62 -21.57
N ASN A 301 -42.44 -1.32 -21.40
CA ASN A 301 -42.93 -0.54 -20.25
C ASN A 301 -42.48 -1.14 -18.88
N ALA A 302 -41.30 -1.77 -18.84
CA ALA A 302 -40.77 -2.50 -17.69
C ALA A 302 -39.82 -1.66 -16.83
N THR A 303 -39.73 -0.35 -17.02
CA THR A 303 -38.86 0.56 -16.27
C THR A 303 -39.17 0.56 -14.78
N SER A 304 -40.45 0.52 -14.40
CA SER A 304 -40.90 0.46 -13.00
C SER A 304 -40.46 -0.84 -12.31
N TRP A 305 -40.46 -1.97 -13.02
CA TRP A 305 -39.93 -3.22 -12.50
C TRP A 305 -38.43 -3.15 -12.25
N ALA A 306 -37.66 -2.59 -13.18
CA ALA A 306 -36.22 -2.41 -13.02
C ALA A 306 -35.90 -1.49 -11.84
N GLN A 307 -36.66 -0.39 -11.67
CA GLN A 307 -36.51 0.51 -10.54
C GLN A 307 -36.82 -0.18 -9.20
N GLN A 308 -37.93 -0.91 -9.10
CA GLN A 308 -38.27 -1.66 -7.88
C GLN A 308 -37.17 -2.66 -7.52
N ARG A 309 -36.60 -3.34 -8.51
CA ARG A 309 -35.51 -4.28 -8.31
C ARG A 309 -34.23 -3.58 -7.82
N TRP A 310 -33.94 -2.42 -8.40
CA TRP A 310 -32.83 -1.58 -7.95
C TRP A 310 -32.99 -1.13 -6.50
N ASP A 311 -34.18 -0.69 -6.11
CA ASP A 311 -34.49 -0.24 -4.76
C ASP A 311 -34.35 -1.39 -3.74
N GLU A 312 -34.79 -2.60 -4.11
CA GLU A 312 -34.61 -3.81 -3.29
C GLU A 312 -33.12 -4.13 -3.05
N PHE A 313 -32.30 -4.12 -4.11
CA PHE A 313 -30.86 -4.36 -3.97
C PHE A 313 -30.15 -3.22 -3.22
N THR A 314 -30.61 -1.99 -3.41
CA THR A 314 -30.05 -0.84 -2.68
C THR A 314 -30.34 -0.95 -1.19
N ALA A 315 -31.56 -1.34 -0.81
CA ALA A 315 -31.93 -1.55 0.58
C ALA A 315 -31.09 -2.67 1.24
N LYS A 316 -30.90 -3.80 0.54
CA LYS A 316 -30.05 -4.91 1.01
C LYS A 316 -28.60 -4.46 1.18
N THR A 317 -28.02 -3.82 0.16
CA THR A 317 -26.63 -3.32 0.21
C THR A 317 -26.44 -2.30 1.34
N SER A 318 -27.43 -1.43 1.57
CA SER A 318 -27.39 -0.46 2.67
C SER A 318 -27.40 -1.15 4.03
N ALA A 319 -28.30 -2.13 4.22
CA ALA A 319 -28.39 -2.89 5.47
C ALA A 319 -27.07 -3.64 5.79
N SER A 320 -26.46 -4.28 4.79
CA SER A 320 -25.20 -4.99 4.95
C SER A 320 -24.03 -4.02 5.21
N SER A 321 -24.02 -2.88 4.52
CA SER A 321 -23.01 -1.84 4.72
C SER A 321 -23.07 -1.25 6.14
N ILE A 322 -24.27 -1.09 6.72
CA ILE A 322 -24.44 -0.65 8.12
C ILE A 322 -23.80 -1.67 9.07
N LYS A 323 -24.03 -2.97 8.89
CA LYS A 323 -23.40 -4.01 9.73
C LYS A 323 -21.87 -3.98 9.68
N VAL A 324 -21.30 -3.75 8.49
CA VAL A 324 -19.85 -3.59 8.32
C VAL A 324 -19.36 -2.37 9.09
N LYS A 325 -20.05 -1.21 8.92
CA LYS A 325 -19.70 0.04 9.60
C LYS A 325 -19.82 -0.08 11.12
N ASP A 326 -20.88 -0.70 11.63
CA ASP A 326 -21.10 -0.90 13.07
C ASP A 326 -19.97 -1.75 13.68
N THR A 327 -19.63 -2.84 13.01
CA THR A 327 -18.54 -3.72 13.46
C THR A 327 -17.19 -3.01 13.41
N SER A 328 -16.93 -2.22 12.36
CA SER A 328 -15.70 -1.42 12.24
C SER A 328 -15.65 -0.29 13.28
N ASN A 329 -16.77 0.41 13.48
CA ASN A 329 -16.86 1.46 14.49
C ASN A 329 -16.66 0.92 15.91
N PHE A 330 -17.22 -0.27 16.21
CA PHE A 330 -16.95 -0.95 17.47
C PHE A 330 -15.46 -1.14 17.69
N MET A 331 -14.71 -1.64 16.69
CA MET A 331 -13.27 -1.85 16.78
C MET A 331 -12.49 -0.57 17.01
N VAL A 332 -12.82 0.48 16.25
CA VAL A 332 -12.16 1.80 16.39
C VAL A 332 -12.42 2.38 17.78
N ASN A 333 -13.67 2.40 18.21
CA ASN A 333 -14.04 2.95 19.51
C ASN A 333 -13.47 2.12 20.67
N PHE A 334 -13.44 0.81 20.53
CA PHE A 334 -12.79 -0.09 21.50
C PHE A 334 -11.28 0.22 21.61
N ALA A 335 -10.57 0.38 20.48
CA ALA A 335 -9.15 0.72 20.49
C ALA A 335 -8.89 2.07 21.16
N VAL A 336 -9.72 3.08 20.87
CA VAL A 336 -9.64 4.41 21.51
C VAL A 336 -9.91 4.31 23.01
N ALA A 337 -10.93 3.54 23.43
CA ALA A 337 -11.24 3.32 24.85
C ALA A 337 -10.07 2.63 25.57
N MET A 338 -9.46 1.62 24.95
CA MET A 338 -8.27 0.93 25.51
C MET A 338 -7.06 1.86 25.62
N GLN A 339 -6.88 2.76 24.64
CA GLN A 339 -5.83 3.79 24.70
C GLN A 339 -6.05 4.75 25.87
N GLN A 340 -7.29 5.20 26.09
CA GLN A 340 -7.63 6.07 27.23
C GLN A 340 -7.44 5.33 28.55
N LEU A 341 -7.89 4.08 28.65
CA LEU A 341 -7.66 3.25 29.83
C LEU A 341 -6.16 3.03 30.10
N ASN A 342 -5.36 2.83 29.06
CA ASN A 342 -3.91 2.75 29.19
C ASN A 342 -3.34 3.98 29.87
N THR A 343 -3.74 5.18 29.44
CA THR A 343 -3.30 6.44 30.04
C THR A 343 -3.72 6.52 31.52
N VAL A 344 -4.98 6.19 31.84
CA VAL A 344 -5.46 6.19 33.21
C VAL A 344 -4.68 5.21 34.10
N PHE A 345 -4.49 3.98 33.62
CA PHE A 345 -3.72 2.96 34.37
C PHE A 345 -2.24 3.34 34.54
N LEU A 346 -1.64 3.95 33.51
CA LEU A 346 -0.27 4.47 33.64
C LEU A 346 -0.17 5.52 34.74
N VAL A 347 -1.10 6.49 34.77
CA VAL A 347 -1.12 7.53 35.81
C VAL A 347 -1.35 6.93 37.18
N VAL A 348 -2.33 6.04 37.34
CA VAL A 348 -2.63 5.39 38.62
C VAL A 348 -1.43 4.58 39.12
N VAL A 349 -0.95 3.63 38.31
CA VAL A 349 0.17 2.78 38.69
C VAL A 349 1.45 3.61 38.91
N GLY A 350 1.70 4.60 38.03
CA GLY A 350 2.83 5.51 38.15
C GLY A 350 2.81 6.32 39.44
N THR A 351 1.66 6.83 39.87
CA THR A 351 1.51 7.56 41.13
C THR A 351 1.87 6.65 42.34
N TYR A 352 1.42 5.40 42.32
CA TYR A 352 1.81 4.45 43.34
C TYR A 352 3.32 4.13 43.34
N LEU A 353 3.92 4.01 42.16
CA LEU A 353 5.37 3.72 42.05
C LEU A 353 6.24 4.92 42.41
N ILE A 354 5.79 6.15 42.19
CA ILE A 354 6.50 7.37 42.65
C ILE A 354 6.59 7.40 44.16
N HIS A 355 5.54 6.96 44.89
CA HIS A 355 5.45 6.98 46.36
C HIS A 355 5.81 5.62 47.00
N ALA A 356 6.34 4.69 46.20
CA ALA A 356 6.71 3.39 46.74
C ALA A 356 7.82 3.51 47.83
N ASP A 357 7.67 2.78 48.93
CA ASP A 357 8.65 2.77 50.02
C ASP A 357 9.99 2.13 49.62
N ASN A 358 9.97 1.25 48.66
CA ASN A 358 11.15 0.56 48.15
C ASN A 358 11.89 1.41 47.13
N HIS A 359 13.08 1.93 47.48
CA HIS A 359 13.90 2.77 46.60
C HIS A 359 14.22 2.17 45.22
N ALA A 360 14.26 0.82 45.13
CA ALA A 360 14.54 0.12 43.88
C ALA A 360 13.35 0.16 42.89
N GLU A 361 12.14 0.48 43.34
CA GLU A 361 10.92 0.50 42.53
C GLU A 361 10.42 1.93 42.23
N ARG A 362 11.06 2.95 42.83
CA ARG A 362 10.71 4.34 42.62
C ARG A 362 11.01 4.78 41.20
N ILE A 363 10.04 5.40 40.58
CA ILE A 363 10.19 6.09 39.27
C ILE A 363 10.16 7.61 39.47
N THR A 364 10.72 8.35 38.52
CA THR A 364 10.67 9.80 38.55
C THR A 364 9.35 10.31 37.97
N MET A 365 8.98 11.57 38.24
CA MET A 365 7.79 12.19 37.61
C MET A 365 7.91 12.26 36.09
N GLY A 366 9.12 12.45 35.56
CA GLY A 366 9.37 12.49 34.14
C GLY A 366 9.30 11.12 33.46
N ALA A 367 9.48 10.02 34.21
CA ALA A 367 9.37 8.67 33.68
C ALA A 367 7.89 8.20 33.52
N LEU A 368 6.95 8.87 34.16
CA LEU A 368 5.51 8.67 34.00
C LEU A 368 4.99 9.35 32.74
#